data_82fd568f330ba3438bde31ab95ecafca
#
_entry.id   82fd568f330ba3438bde31ab95ecafca
#
_cell.length_a   1.000
_cell.length_b   1.000
_cell.length_c   1.000
_cell.angle_alpha   90.00
_cell.angle_beta   90.00
_cell.angle_gamma   90.00
#
_symmetry.space_group_name_H-M   'P 1'
#
loop_
_entity.id
_entity.type
_entity.pdbx_description
1 polymer ?
#
loop_
_entity_poly.entity_id
_entity_poly.type
_entity_poly.pdbx_seq_one_letter_code
_entity_poly.pdbx_strand_id
1 'polypeptide(L)'
;MNAVLVEAIRSKRRLSFVYNEKPRIAEPQCYGIGHKGTELLRIHQLRGGSEPEPLFNVSKIDSLKMLDEHFDKPGPNYKRNDSAMKFIFAQL
;
A
#
# COMPACT_ATOMS: atom_id res chain seq x y z
N MET A 1 -5.93 10.18 -8.13
CA MET A 1 -6.21 9.06 -7.21
C MET A 1 -6.24 7.75 -7.99
N ASN A 2 -5.60 6.72 -7.46
CA ASN A 2 -5.55 5.41 -8.09
C ASN A 2 -6.70 4.54 -7.59
N ALA A 3 -7.66 4.22 -8.45
CA ALA A 3 -8.85 3.47 -8.07
C ALA A 3 -8.55 2.02 -7.66
N VAL A 4 -7.51 1.42 -8.24
CA VAL A 4 -7.12 0.05 -7.88
C VAL A 4 -6.65 -0.01 -6.42
N LEU A 5 -5.86 0.96 -5.98
CA LEU A 5 -5.38 1.02 -4.59
C LEU A 5 -6.53 1.24 -3.62
N VAL A 6 -7.46 2.11 -3.94
CA VAL A 6 -8.64 2.35 -3.10
C VAL A 6 -9.47 1.06 -2.96
N GLU A 7 -9.75 0.38 -4.08
CA GLU A 7 -10.53 -0.84 -4.07
C GLU A 7 -9.82 -1.97 -3.31
N ALA A 8 -8.52 -2.12 -3.50
CA ALA A 8 -7.75 -3.15 -2.81
C ALA A 8 -7.79 -2.98 -1.28
N ILE A 9 -7.73 -1.74 -0.80
CA ILE A 9 -7.84 -1.45 0.64
C ILE A 9 -9.26 -1.76 1.13
N ARG A 10 -10.27 -1.28 0.42
CA ARG A 10 -11.67 -1.47 0.83
C ARG A 10 -12.10 -2.92 0.87
N SER A 11 -11.62 -3.71 -0.07
CA SER A 11 -11.97 -5.13 -0.14
C SER A 11 -10.95 -6.04 0.52
N LYS A 12 -9.90 -5.49 1.11
CA LYS A 12 -8.79 -6.23 1.74
C LYS A 12 -8.19 -7.28 0.81
N ARG A 13 -7.82 -6.85 -0.38
CA ARG A 13 -7.19 -7.70 -1.38
C ARG A 13 -5.71 -7.40 -1.50
N ARG A 14 -4.92 -8.45 -1.66
CA ARG A 14 -3.49 -8.34 -1.85
C ARG A 14 -3.15 -7.73 -3.20
N LEU A 15 -1.98 -7.11 -3.27
CA LEU A 15 -1.45 -6.51 -4.48
C LEU A 15 -0.15 -7.18 -4.89
N SER A 16 0.11 -7.24 -6.20
CA SER A 16 1.44 -7.47 -6.72
C SER A 16 1.88 -6.26 -7.53
N PHE A 17 3.15 -5.93 -7.48
CA PHE A 17 3.73 -4.84 -8.26
C PHE A 17 5.25 -4.95 -8.26
N VAL A 18 5.90 -4.08 -9.02
CA VAL A 18 7.36 -3.95 -9.05
C VAL A 18 7.73 -2.59 -8.48
N TYR A 19 8.70 -2.56 -7.60
CA TYR A 19 9.23 -1.33 -7.02
C TYR A 19 10.74 -1.44 -6.84
N ASN A 20 11.49 -0.45 -7.37
CA ASN A 20 12.94 -0.51 -7.40
C ASN A 20 13.43 -1.84 -8.01
N GLU A 21 12.82 -2.23 -9.13
CA GLU A 21 13.16 -3.44 -9.90
C GLU A 21 12.91 -4.77 -9.17
N LYS A 22 12.26 -4.75 -8.01
CA LYS A 22 11.95 -5.96 -7.25
C LYS A 22 10.47 -6.23 -7.23
N PRO A 23 10.05 -7.45 -7.60
CA PRO A 23 8.65 -7.86 -7.45
C PRO A 23 8.24 -7.89 -5.98
N ARG A 24 7.01 -7.39 -5.71
CA ARG A 24 6.47 -7.29 -4.36
C ARG A 24 5.11 -7.96 -4.29
N ILE A 25 4.83 -8.60 -3.15
CA ILE A 25 3.48 -9.02 -2.76
C ILE A 25 3.17 -8.30 -1.46
N ALA A 26 2.03 -7.62 -1.42
CA ALA A 26 1.74 -6.68 -0.35
C ALA A 26 0.26 -6.67 0.03
N GLU A 27 0.00 -6.33 1.29
CA GLU A 27 -1.34 -6.06 1.80
C GLU A 27 -1.45 -4.56 2.02
N PRO A 28 -2.26 -3.84 1.22
CA PRO A 28 -2.33 -2.38 1.32
C PRO A 28 -3.05 -1.95 2.60
N GLN A 29 -2.53 -0.92 3.26
CA GLN A 29 -3.04 -0.48 4.56
C GLN A 29 -3.54 0.95 4.55
N CYS A 30 -2.81 1.87 3.92
CA CYS A 30 -3.17 3.28 3.87
C CYS A 30 -2.64 3.90 2.58
N TYR A 31 -3.53 4.57 1.86
CA TYR A 31 -3.20 5.25 0.61
C TYR A 31 -3.65 6.70 0.71
N GLY A 32 -2.74 7.61 0.40
CA GLY A 32 -3.06 9.02 0.50
C GLY A 32 -1.97 9.91 -0.08
N ILE A 33 -1.98 11.15 0.36
CA ILE A 33 -1.01 12.17 -0.04
C ILE A 33 -0.20 12.58 1.18
N GLY A 34 1.12 12.52 1.04
CA GLY A 34 2.05 12.91 2.10
C GLY A 34 2.16 14.43 2.26
N HIS A 35 2.89 14.84 3.27
CA HIS A 35 3.02 16.27 3.63
C HIS A 35 3.71 17.13 2.55
N LYS A 36 4.42 16.50 1.62
CA LYS A 36 5.06 17.17 0.48
C LYS A 36 4.26 17.05 -0.82
N GLY A 37 3.03 16.56 -0.76
CA GLY A 37 2.18 16.43 -1.93
C GLY A 37 2.39 15.16 -2.75
N THR A 38 3.22 14.24 -2.31
CA THR A 38 3.50 12.97 -3.00
C THR A 38 2.43 11.94 -2.65
N GLU A 39 1.92 11.22 -3.66
CA GLU A 39 1.05 10.07 -3.39
C GLU A 39 1.86 8.94 -2.78
N LEU A 40 1.39 8.42 -1.65
CA LEU A 40 2.08 7.41 -0.86
C LEU A 40 1.17 6.23 -0.56
N LEU A 41 1.78 5.05 -0.47
CA LEU A 41 1.09 3.83 -0.09
C LEU A 41 1.87 3.12 1.01
N ARG A 42 1.22 2.92 2.15
CA ARG A 42 1.74 2.07 3.23
C ARG A 42 1.19 0.67 3.05
N ILE A 43 2.08 -0.32 3.11
CA ILE A 43 1.68 -1.72 2.96
C ILE A 43 2.28 -2.58 4.06
N HIS A 44 1.71 -3.77 4.24
CA HIS A 44 2.36 -4.85 4.96
C HIS A 44 3.02 -5.75 3.90
N GLN A 45 4.34 -5.88 3.97
CA GLN A 45 5.11 -6.55 2.92
C GLN A 45 5.22 -8.05 3.19
N LEU A 46 4.72 -8.85 2.25
CA LEU A 46 4.83 -10.30 2.32
C LEU A 46 6.04 -10.81 1.56
N ARG A 47 6.42 -10.14 0.47
CA ARG A 47 7.55 -10.54 -0.38
C ARG A 47 8.16 -9.32 -1.05
N GLY A 48 9.48 -9.34 -1.20
CA GLY A 48 10.21 -8.37 -2.02
C GLY A 48 11.14 -7.44 -1.27
N GLY A 49 11.17 -7.48 0.05
CA GLY A 49 12.08 -6.67 0.84
C GLY A 49 12.06 -7.04 2.31
N SER A 50 12.97 -6.44 3.08
CA SER A 50 13.16 -6.76 4.50
C SER A 50 12.30 -5.90 5.43
N GLU A 51 11.87 -4.71 4.98
CA GLU A 51 11.01 -3.87 5.80
C GLU A 51 9.60 -4.46 5.90
N PRO A 52 9.03 -4.59 7.11
CA PRO A 52 7.71 -5.21 7.25
C PRO A 52 6.57 -4.33 6.75
N GLU A 53 6.64 -3.02 6.98
CA GLU A 53 5.55 -2.10 6.60
C GLU A 53 6.10 -0.82 5.97
N PRO A 54 6.70 -0.95 4.76
CA PRO A 54 7.31 0.20 4.09
C PRO A 54 6.29 1.16 3.52
N LEU A 55 6.77 2.37 3.25
CA LEU A 55 6.01 3.43 2.60
C LEU A 55 6.56 3.59 1.17
N PHE A 56 5.68 3.45 0.19
CA PHE A 56 6.06 3.55 -1.22
C PHE A 56 5.55 4.83 -1.86
N ASN A 57 6.36 5.38 -2.77
CA ASN A 57 5.95 6.45 -3.66
C ASN A 57 5.16 5.84 -4.81
N VAL A 58 3.87 6.15 -4.90
CA VAL A 58 2.98 5.53 -5.89
C VAL A 58 3.44 5.77 -7.32
N SER A 59 4.07 6.91 -7.61
CA SER A 59 4.57 7.21 -8.95
C SER A 59 5.67 6.25 -9.42
N LYS A 60 6.28 5.52 -8.50
CA LYS A 60 7.37 4.55 -8.81
C LYS A 60 6.88 3.11 -8.82
N ILE A 61 5.61 2.88 -8.65
CA ILE A 61 5.02 1.54 -8.70
C ILE A 61 4.75 1.17 -10.15
N ASP A 62 5.27 0.02 -10.57
CA ASP A 62 5.05 -0.54 -11.90
C ASP A 62 4.28 -1.84 -11.83
N SER A 63 3.56 -2.17 -12.91
CA SER A 63 2.87 -3.47 -13.06
C SER A 63 1.93 -3.79 -11.91
N LEU A 64 1.20 -2.78 -11.45
CA LEU A 64 0.25 -2.94 -10.35
C LEU A 64 -0.89 -3.88 -10.74
N LYS A 65 -1.14 -4.87 -9.89
CA LYS A 65 -2.22 -5.82 -10.07
C LYS A 65 -2.88 -6.15 -8.74
N MET A 66 -4.21 -6.08 -8.70
CA MET A 66 -4.98 -6.52 -7.56
C MET A 66 -5.21 -8.04 -7.70
N LEU A 67 -4.81 -8.78 -6.66
CA LEU A 67 -4.91 -10.24 -6.64
C LEU A 67 -6.29 -10.67 -6.11
N ASP A 68 -6.65 -11.93 -6.36
CA ASP A 68 -7.87 -12.51 -5.81
C ASP A 68 -7.76 -12.84 -4.33
N GLU A 69 -6.55 -12.99 -3.83
CA GLU A 69 -6.31 -13.31 -2.43
C GLU A 69 -6.70 -12.15 -1.52
N HIS A 70 -7.38 -12.49 -0.42
CA HIS A 70 -7.79 -11.54 0.61
C HIS A 70 -6.92 -11.69 1.86
N PHE A 71 -6.91 -10.66 2.69
CA PHE A 71 -6.33 -10.70 4.02
C PHE A 71 -7.37 -10.25 5.05
N ASP A 72 -7.20 -10.64 6.32
CA ASP A 72 -8.21 -10.40 7.35
C ASP A 72 -7.97 -9.15 8.17
N LYS A 73 -6.69 -8.85 8.45
CA LYS A 73 -6.33 -7.80 9.40
C LYS A 73 -5.06 -7.09 8.95
N PRO A 74 -4.81 -5.87 9.45
CA PRO A 74 -3.58 -5.14 9.13
C PRO A 74 -2.34 -5.81 9.70
N GLY A 75 -1.18 -5.39 9.21
CA GLY A 75 0.11 -5.79 9.76
C GLY A 75 0.29 -5.34 11.20
N PRO A 76 1.28 -5.91 11.90
CA PRO A 76 1.43 -5.73 13.35
C PRO A 76 1.74 -4.30 13.79
N ASN A 77 2.27 -3.47 12.91
CA ASN A 77 2.62 -2.09 13.23
C ASN A 77 1.64 -1.07 12.67
N TYR A 78 0.52 -1.51 12.12
CA TYR A 78 -0.47 -0.62 11.52
C TYR A 78 -1.00 0.37 12.56
N LYS A 79 -1.08 1.62 12.15
CA LYS A 79 -1.75 2.68 12.89
C LYS A 79 -2.73 3.39 11.99
N ARG A 80 -3.98 3.44 12.42
CA ARG A 80 -4.99 4.22 11.72
C ARG A 80 -4.58 5.70 11.72
N ASN A 81 -4.89 6.41 10.64
CA ASN A 81 -4.48 7.80 10.42
C ASN A 81 -2.96 7.94 10.39
N ASP A 82 -2.33 7.15 9.52
CA ASP A 82 -0.88 7.13 9.33
C ASP A 82 -0.30 8.54 9.31
N SER A 83 0.65 8.82 10.20
CA SER A 83 1.25 10.14 10.36
C SER A 83 2.03 10.62 9.13
N ALA A 84 2.40 9.72 8.22
CA ALA A 84 3.04 10.09 6.96
C ALA A 84 2.09 10.78 5.99
N MET A 85 0.77 10.68 6.22
CA MET A 85 -0.25 11.20 5.32
C MET A 85 -0.81 12.53 5.81
N LYS A 86 -0.83 13.50 4.91
CA LYS A 86 -1.58 14.75 5.10
C LYS A 86 -3.06 14.55 4.77
N PHE A 87 -3.34 13.73 3.76
CA PHE A 87 -4.69 13.41 3.31
C PHE A 87 -4.76 11.92 3.00
N ILE A 88 -5.84 11.27 3.41
CA ILE A 88 -6.01 9.83 3.21
C ILE A 88 -7.18 9.57 2.27
N PHE A 89 -6.92 8.87 1.15
CA PHE A 89 -7.96 8.43 0.23
C PHE A 89 -8.67 7.18 0.74
N ALA A 90 -7.91 6.24 1.30
CA ALA A 90 -8.45 5.00 1.84
C ALA A 90 -7.50 4.41 2.89
N GLN A 91 -8.07 3.75 3.89
CA GLN A 91 -7.30 3.03 4.91
C GLN A 91 -8.14 1.91 5.52
N LEU A 92 -7.45 0.94 6.11
CA LEU A 92 -8.08 -0.15 6.85
C LEU A 92 -8.80 0.33 8.10
#